data_974316f5d4ee0dbb94356dee9d635aa0
#
_entry.id   974316f5d4ee0dbb94356dee9d635aa0
#
_cell.length_a   1.000
_cell.length_b   1.000
_cell.length_c   1.000
_cell.angle_alpha   90.00
_cell.angle_beta   90.00
_cell.angle_gamma   90.00
#
_symmetry.space_group_name_H-M   'P 1'
#
loop_
_entity.id
_entity.type
_entity.pdbx_description
1 polymer ?
#
loop_
_entity_poly.entity_id
_entity_poly.type
_entity_poly.pdbx_seq_one_letter_code
_entity_poly.pdbx_strand_id
1 'polypeptide(L)'
;PFQIASAQTLAKRDFWPAADVILIDEAHTQLKVWTEYIMQTKAVCIGLSATPFSPGLGKLFTNLVNATTMDELMKAGVLVPMRVMSCTKVDMSGAATAGGEWTENAAAERGMAIIGDVVSEWTKFAENRKTIIFGANIAHCKEMCRQFLDSGVMAAVFTSETTADERAVLLKEYRKTDSSLR
;
A
#
# COMPACT_ATOMS: atom_id res chain seq x y z
N PRO A 1 28.28 8.14 10.53
CA PRO A 1 27.82 7.99 9.13
C PRO A 1 26.39 7.46 9.13
N PHE A 2 25.60 7.90 8.15
CA PHE A 2 24.22 7.47 7.94
C PHE A 2 24.18 6.46 6.80
N GLN A 3 23.47 5.34 6.96
CA GLN A 3 23.31 4.30 5.94
C GLN A 3 21.86 3.95 5.76
N ILE A 4 21.45 3.68 4.51
CA ILE A 4 20.10 3.20 4.16
C ILE A 4 20.28 1.84 3.47
N ALA A 5 19.50 0.86 3.90
CA ALA A 5 19.49 -0.47 3.31
C ALA A 5 18.07 -1.04 3.26
N SER A 6 17.76 -1.86 2.26
CA SER A 6 16.55 -2.66 2.29
C SER A 6 16.74 -3.93 3.12
N ALA A 7 15.69 -4.39 3.78
CA ALA A 7 15.72 -5.63 4.54
C ALA A 7 16.17 -6.83 3.68
N GLN A 8 15.73 -6.88 2.43
CA GLN A 8 16.13 -7.93 1.48
C GLN A 8 17.63 -7.89 1.14
N THR A 9 18.21 -6.69 1.04
CA THR A 9 19.68 -6.53 0.82
C THR A 9 20.47 -7.02 2.01
N LEU A 10 20.04 -6.70 3.22
CA LEU A 10 20.68 -7.17 4.45
C LEU A 10 20.61 -8.69 4.57
N ALA A 11 19.42 -9.28 4.30
CA ALA A 11 19.24 -10.73 4.30
C ALA A 11 20.18 -11.47 3.31
N LYS A 12 20.32 -10.91 2.09
CA LYS A 12 21.19 -11.54 1.05
C LYS A 12 22.68 -11.42 1.36
N ARG A 13 23.08 -10.37 2.08
CA ARG A 13 24.50 -10.10 2.39
C ARG A 13 24.94 -10.77 3.69
N ASP A 14 24.00 -11.23 4.50
CA ASP A 14 24.24 -11.75 5.86
C ASP A 14 25.16 -10.82 6.69
N PHE A 15 24.94 -9.53 6.53
CA PHE A 15 25.77 -8.50 7.15
C PHE A 15 24.93 -7.32 7.61
N TRP A 16 25.13 -6.95 8.86
CA TRP A 16 24.57 -5.74 9.46
C TRP A 16 25.70 -4.76 9.80
N PRO A 17 25.64 -3.51 9.30
CA PRO A 17 26.62 -2.51 9.69
C PRO A 17 26.49 -2.18 11.19
N ALA A 18 27.62 -1.90 11.83
CA ALA A 18 27.61 -1.41 13.21
C ALA A 18 26.85 -0.08 13.28
N ALA A 19 25.91 0.02 14.20
CA ALA A 19 25.07 1.20 14.38
C ALA A 19 24.73 1.39 15.87
N ASP A 20 24.66 2.63 16.31
CA ASP A 20 24.17 2.99 17.64
C ASP A 20 22.64 3.10 17.67
N VAL A 21 22.05 3.50 16.54
CA VAL A 21 20.61 3.66 16.36
C VAL A 21 20.19 3.02 15.03
N ILE A 22 19.09 2.28 15.07
CA ILE A 22 18.47 1.64 13.91
C ILE A 22 17.05 2.16 13.79
N LEU A 23 16.73 2.74 12.63
CA LEU A 23 15.39 3.13 12.28
C LEU A 23 14.80 2.07 11.32
N ILE A 24 13.63 1.53 11.66
CA ILE A 24 12.97 0.50 10.88
C ILE A 24 11.65 1.10 10.36
N ASP A 25 11.60 1.36 9.06
CA ASP A 25 10.38 1.81 8.42
C ASP A 25 9.42 0.65 8.17
N GLU A 26 8.14 0.89 8.23
CA GLU A 26 7.07 -0.10 8.11
C GLU A 26 7.25 -1.29 9.07
N ALA A 27 7.59 -0.98 10.33
CA ALA A 27 7.92 -1.98 11.36
C ALA A 27 6.78 -2.98 11.63
N HIS A 28 5.53 -2.68 11.25
CA HIS A 28 4.41 -3.61 11.36
C HIS A 28 4.56 -4.86 10.48
N THR A 29 5.39 -4.83 9.44
CA THR A 29 5.63 -5.98 8.55
C THR A 29 6.39 -7.12 9.22
N GLN A 30 7.13 -6.85 10.30
CA GLN A 30 7.84 -7.81 11.13
C GLN A 30 8.67 -8.84 10.34
N LEU A 31 9.43 -8.35 9.33
CA LEU A 31 10.28 -9.23 8.54
C LEU A 31 11.35 -9.93 9.39
N LYS A 32 11.45 -11.25 9.28
CA LYS A 32 12.33 -12.11 10.06
C LYS A 32 13.78 -11.59 10.14
N VAL A 33 14.30 -11.08 9.03
CA VAL A 33 15.67 -10.58 8.93
C VAL A 33 16.01 -9.49 9.94
N TRP A 34 15.12 -8.55 10.21
CA TRP A 34 15.38 -7.49 11.16
C TRP A 34 14.83 -7.83 12.56
N THR A 35 13.75 -8.61 12.68
CA THR A 35 13.22 -8.99 14.00
C THR A 35 14.21 -9.85 14.78
N GLU A 36 14.89 -10.79 14.12
CA GLU A 36 15.95 -11.58 14.74
C GLU A 36 17.16 -10.72 15.13
N TYR A 37 17.52 -9.75 14.31
CA TYR A 37 18.66 -8.87 14.60
C TYR A 37 18.41 -7.94 15.79
N ILE A 38 17.24 -7.29 15.88
CA ILE A 38 16.97 -6.37 16.99
C ILE A 38 16.87 -7.07 18.34
N MET A 39 16.57 -8.34 18.38
CA MET A 39 16.56 -9.14 19.61
C MET A 39 17.98 -9.39 20.17
N GLN A 40 19.01 -9.20 19.37
CA GLN A 40 20.41 -9.51 19.70
C GLN A 40 21.31 -8.26 19.75
N THR A 41 20.90 -7.19 19.09
CA THR A 41 21.71 -5.95 19.04
C THR A 41 21.60 -5.17 20.35
N LYS A 42 22.66 -4.37 20.61
CA LYS A 42 22.66 -3.37 21.70
C LYS A 42 22.27 -1.98 21.18
N ALA A 43 22.06 -1.82 19.90
CA ALA A 43 21.64 -0.56 19.30
C ALA A 43 20.22 -0.16 19.78
N VAL A 44 19.97 1.13 19.85
CA VAL A 44 18.62 1.65 20.06
C VAL A 44 17.80 1.42 18.81
N CYS A 45 16.68 0.69 18.90
CA CYS A 45 15.83 0.37 17.78
C CYS A 45 14.54 1.18 17.84
N ILE A 46 14.24 1.92 16.77
CA ILE A 46 13.03 2.74 16.62
C ILE A 46 12.26 2.23 15.41
N GLY A 47 11.05 1.68 15.66
CA GLY A 47 10.13 1.28 14.60
C GLY A 47 9.19 2.42 14.23
N LEU A 48 9.06 2.69 12.94
CA LEU A 48 8.10 3.64 12.38
C LEU A 48 6.95 2.85 11.75
N SER A 49 5.71 3.22 12.03
CA SER A 49 4.54 2.58 11.45
C SER A 49 3.31 3.48 11.56
N ALA A 50 2.47 3.48 10.54
CA ALA A 50 1.13 4.07 10.60
C ALA A 50 0.14 3.16 11.37
N THR A 51 0.46 1.87 11.53
CA THR A 51 -0.38 0.86 12.19
C THR A 51 0.41 0.12 13.29
N PRO A 52 0.80 0.81 14.39
CA PRO A 52 1.69 0.25 15.40
C PRO A 52 1.03 -0.80 16.31
N PHE A 53 -0.21 -1.16 16.06
CA PHE A 53 -0.99 -2.12 16.86
C PHE A 53 -0.97 -3.55 16.31
N SER A 54 -0.11 -3.84 15.31
CA SER A 54 0.02 -5.18 14.74
C SER A 54 0.48 -6.20 15.80
N PRO A 55 -0.14 -7.40 15.84
CA PRO A 55 0.25 -8.44 16.78
C PRO A 55 1.75 -8.76 16.71
N GLY A 56 2.39 -8.90 17.88
CA GLY A 56 3.83 -9.22 17.96
C GLY A 56 4.75 -8.03 18.18
N LEU A 57 4.39 -6.82 17.79
CA LEU A 57 5.24 -5.63 17.95
C LEU A 57 5.63 -5.38 19.42
N GLY A 58 4.74 -5.62 20.38
CA GLY A 58 5.03 -5.49 21.82
C GLY A 58 6.06 -6.50 22.37
N LYS A 59 6.45 -7.51 21.58
CA LYS A 59 7.58 -8.39 21.90
C LYS A 59 8.92 -7.84 21.43
N LEU A 60 8.88 -6.93 20.47
CA LEU A 60 10.04 -6.35 19.80
C LEU A 60 10.40 -4.95 20.33
N PHE A 61 9.37 -4.18 20.70
CA PHE A 61 9.52 -2.81 21.18
C PHE A 61 8.94 -2.67 22.58
N THR A 62 9.63 -1.97 23.45
CA THR A 62 9.26 -1.78 24.86
C THR A 62 8.30 -0.62 25.09
N ASN A 63 8.28 0.34 24.17
CA ASN A 63 7.47 1.55 24.29
C ASN A 63 6.75 1.86 22.98
N LEU A 64 5.60 2.50 23.09
CA LEU A 64 4.86 3.05 21.96
C LEU A 64 4.74 4.57 22.14
N VAL A 65 5.22 5.33 21.16
CA VAL A 65 5.01 6.77 21.08
C VAL A 65 4.00 7.04 19.99
N ASN A 66 2.82 7.50 20.37
CA ASN A 66 1.82 7.97 19.42
C ASN A 66 2.06 9.45 19.13
N ALA A 67 2.68 9.74 17.99
CA ALA A 67 3.05 11.11 17.61
C ALA A 67 1.83 11.97 17.25
N THR A 68 0.82 11.37 16.61
CA THR A 68 -0.44 12.02 16.24
C THR A 68 -1.50 11.01 15.83
N THR A 69 -2.75 11.43 15.77
CA THR A 69 -3.87 10.61 15.32
C THR A 69 -4.42 11.13 13.98
N MET A 70 -5.17 10.28 13.25
CA MET A 70 -5.86 10.71 12.02
C MET A 70 -6.81 11.88 12.28
N ASP A 71 -7.51 11.89 13.42
CA ASP A 71 -8.44 12.97 13.79
C ASP A 71 -7.70 14.30 14.00
N GLU A 72 -6.57 14.29 14.70
CA GLU A 72 -5.72 15.47 14.86
C GLU A 72 -5.20 16.00 13.52
N LEU A 73 -4.76 15.09 12.63
CA LEU A 73 -4.28 15.48 11.30
C LEU A 73 -5.41 16.03 10.41
N MET A 74 -6.62 15.50 10.51
CA MET A 74 -7.80 16.07 9.83
C MET A 74 -8.15 17.44 10.39
N LYS A 75 -8.17 17.62 11.70
CA LYS A 75 -8.42 18.92 12.35
C LYS A 75 -7.35 19.96 12.00
N ALA A 76 -6.12 19.54 11.86
CA ALA A 76 -5.00 20.39 11.42
C ALA A 76 -4.99 20.69 9.91
N GLY A 77 -5.90 20.11 9.13
CA GLY A 77 -5.97 20.28 7.67
C GLY A 77 -4.86 19.57 6.89
N VAL A 78 -4.11 18.67 7.54
CA VAL A 78 -3.07 17.85 6.89
C VAL A 78 -3.70 16.70 6.11
N LEU A 79 -4.74 16.09 6.67
CA LEU A 79 -5.56 15.08 6.01
C LEU A 79 -6.94 15.63 5.68
N VAL A 80 -7.51 15.18 4.57
CA VAL A 80 -8.89 15.47 4.22
C VAL A 80 -9.85 14.53 4.96
N PRO A 81 -11.08 14.97 5.27
CA PRO A 81 -12.11 14.08 5.82
C PRO A 81 -12.35 12.88 4.92
N MET A 82 -12.31 11.68 5.50
CA MET A 82 -12.48 10.44 4.79
C MET A 82 -13.91 9.92 4.92
N ARG A 83 -14.52 9.55 3.79
CA ARG A 83 -15.76 8.76 3.75
C ARG A 83 -15.41 7.36 3.30
N VAL A 84 -15.54 6.39 4.19
CA VAL A 84 -15.36 4.98 3.86
C VAL A 84 -16.69 4.44 3.36
N MET A 85 -16.70 3.90 2.15
CA MET A 85 -17.83 3.21 1.57
C MET A 85 -17.45 1.75 1.32
N SER A 86 -18.36 0.84 1.62
CA SER A 86 -18.19 -0.58 1.32
C SER A 86 -19.30 -0.98 0.36
N CYS A 87 -18.89 -1.56 -0.76
CA CYS A 87 -19.78 -2.18 -1.72
C CYS A 87 -19.84 -3.70 -1.51
N THR A 88 -20.06 -4.46 -2.55
CA THR A 88 -20.08 -5.93 -2.54
C THR A 88 -18.80 -6.49 -1.92
N LYS A 89 -18.92 -7.36 -0.92
CA LYS A 89 -17.78 -8.06 -0.35
C LYS A 89 -17.32 -9.16 -1.30
N VAL A 90 -16.02 -9.21 -1.55
CA VAL A 90 -15.41 -10.34 -2.23
C VAL A 90 -15.51 -11.57 -1.31
N ASP A 91 -16.04 -12.67 -1.81
CA ASP A 91 -15.98 -13.94 -1.08
C ASP A 91 -14.57 -14.52 -1.18
N MET A 92 -13.85 -14.42 -0.08
CA MET A 92 -12.49 -14.93 0.08
C MET A 92 -12.46 -16.32 0.73
N SER A 93 -13.61 -16.98 0.90
CA SER A 93 -13.68 -18.32 1.48
C SER A 93 -12.85 -19.32 0.67
N GLY A 94 -11.95 -20.04 1.34
CA GLY A 94 -11.03 -20.99 0.70
C GLY A 94 -9.94 -20.38 -0.18
N ALA A 95 -9.78 -19.06 -0.21
CA ALA A 95 -8.72 -18.40 -0.95
C ALA A 95 -7.35 -18.69 -0.32
N ALA A 96 -6.32 -18.90 -1.17
CA ALA A 96 -4.97 -19.19 -0.71
C ALA A 96 -4.36 -18.02 0.08
N THR A 97 -3.69 -18.34 1.19
CA THR A 97 -3.01 -17.37 2.04
C THR A 97 -1.51 -17.66 2.14
N ALA A 98 -0.70 -16.63 2.33
CA ALA A 98 0.71 -16.71 2.63
C ALA A 98 1.08 -15.65 3.67
N GLY A 99 1.78 -16.04 4.73
CA GLY A 99 2.17 -15.10 5.79
C GLY A 99 1.00 -14.45 6.57
N GLY A 100 -0.20 -15.07 6.50
CA GLY A 100 -1.41 -14.53 7.14
C GLY A 100 -2.22 -13.55 6.27
N GLU A 101 -1.78 -13.30 5.04
CA GLU A 101 -2.46 -12.47 4.05
C GLU A 101 -2.86 -13.30 2.82
N TRP A 102 -3.83 -12.80 2.06
CA TRP A 102 -4.24 -13.43 0.81
C TRP A 102 -3.11 -13.37 -0.21
N THR A 103 -2.90 -14.44 -0.97
CA THR A 103 -1.95 -14.40 -2.08
C THR A 103 -2.45 -13.45 -3.17
N GLU A 104 -1.51 -12.81 -3.90
CA GLU A 104 -1.85 -11.89 -5.00
C GLU A 104 -2.75 -12.57 -6.05
N ASN A 105 -2.47 -13.83 -6.37
CA ASN A 105 -3.26 -14.59 -7.34
C ASN A 105 -4.69 -14.86 -6.84
N ALA A 106 -4.85 -15.25 -5.57
CA ALA A 106 -6.17 -15.49 -5.00
C ALA A 106 -6.99 -14.18 -4.92
N ALA A 107 -6.35 -13.08 -4.52
CA ALA A 107 -6.98 -11.77 -4.50
C ALA A 107 -7.36 -11.28 -5.90
N ALA A 108 -6.50 -11.51 -6.91
CA ALA A 108 -6.80 -11.15 -8.30
C ALA A 108 -7.95 -11.98 -8.87
N GLU A 109 -7.93 -13.31 -8.70
CA GLU A 109 -8.98 -14.22 -9.19
C GLU A 109 -10.36 -13.84 -8.62
N ARG A 110 -10.44 -13.63 -7.30
CA ARG A 110 -11.69 -13.23 -6.64
C ARG A 110 -12.11 -11.80 -7.02
N GLY A 111 -11.13 -10.88 -7.16
CA GLY A 111 -11.38 -9.51 -7.59
C GLY A 111 -11.91 -9.43 -9.03
N MET A 112 -11.44 -10.27 -9.93
CA MET A 112 -11.92 -10.33 -11.32
C MET A 112 -13.42 -10.57 -11.42
N ALA A 113 -13.97 -11.39 -10.51
CA ALA A 113 -15.40 -11.71 -10.49
C ALA A 113 -16.30 -10.49 -10.19
N ILE A 114 -15.76 -9.42 -9.57
CA ILE A 114 -16.52 -8.25 -9.15
C ILE A 114 -16.13 -6.95 -9.87
N ILE A 115 -15.26 -6.99 -10.89
CA ILE A 115 -14.79 -5.77 -11.56
C ILE A 115 -15.95 -4.98 -12.16
N GLY A 116 -16.94 -5.63 -12.75
CA GLY A 116 -18.14 -4.97 -13.27
C GLY A 116 -18.90 -4.18 -12.21
N ASP A 117 -18.92 -4.68 -10.97
CA ASP A 117 -19.48 -3.97 -9.82
C ASP A 117 -18.64 -2.76 -9.44
N VAL A 118 -17.31 -2.83 -9.56
CA VAL A 118 -16.40 -1.71 -9.27
C VAL A 118 -16.69 -0.51 -10.17
N VAL A 119 -16.86 -0.72 -11.48
CA VAL A 119 -17.22 0.35 -12.43
C VAL A 119 -18.60 0.94 -12.12
N SER A 120 -19.57 0.09 -11.83
CA SER A 120 -20.92 0.50 -11.46
C SER A 120 -20.93 1.33 -10.16
N GLU A 121 -20.26 0.87 -9.13
CA GLU A 121 -20.14 1.57 -7.85
C GLU A 121 -19.35 2.88 -7.98
N TRP A 122 -18.30 2.89 -8.80
CA TRP A 122 -17.57 4.11 -9.09
C TRP A 122 -18.46 5.14 -9.78
N THR A 123 -19.22 4.73 -10.79
CA THR A 123 -20.15 5.62 -11.50
C THR A 123 -21.16 6.23 -10.54
N LYS A 124 -21.61 5.45 -9.57
CA LYS A 124 -22.62 5.86 -8.59
C LYS A 124 -22.08 6.79 -7.50
N PHE A 125 -20.86 6.54 -7.01
CA PHE A 125 -20.36 7.19 -5.81
C PHE A 125 -19.17 8.13 -6.02
N ALA A 126 -18.40 7.98 -7.09
CA ALA A 126 -17.23 8.79 -7.32
C ALA A 126 -17.53 10.19 -7.91
N GLU A 127 -18.76 10.42 -8.39
CA GLU A 127 -19.19 11.72 -8.91
C GLU A 127 -18.24 12.26 -9.99
N ASN A 128 -17.72 11.36 -10.84
CA ASN A 128 -16.73 11.66 -11.88
C ASN A 128 -15.43 12.31 -11.34
N ARG A 129 -15.09 12.09 -10.08
CA ARG A 129 -13.86 12.61 -9.48
C ARG A 129 -12.64 11.81 -9.94
N LYS A 130 -11.48 12.45 -9.90
CA LYS A 130 -10.20 11.77 -10.09
C LYS A 130 -10.01 10.70 -9.03
N THR A 131 -9.69 9.49 -9.48
CA THR A 131 -9.67 8.30 -8.64
C THR A 131 -8.38 7.51 -8.87
N ILE A 132 -7.80 6.99 -7.81
CA ILE A 132 -6.70 6.03 -7.88
C ILE A 132 -7.24 4.69 -7.41
N ILE A 133 -7.10 3.67 -8.25
CA ILE A 133 -7.56 2.31 -7.97
C ILE A 133 -6.34 1.39 -7.84
N PHE A 134 -6.26 0.67 -6.74
CA PHE A 134 -5.21 -0.33 -6.51
C PHE A 134 -5.72 -1.70 -6.90
N GLY A 135 -5.07 -2.34 -7.87
CA GLY A 135 -5.35 -3.72 -8.26
C GLY A 135 -4.41 -4.70 -7.56
N ALA A 136 -4.85 -5.94 -7.41
CA ALA A 136 -4.08 -6.99 -6.77
C ALA A 136 -2.81 -7.38 -7.52
N ASN A 137 -2.83 -7.29 -8.86
CA ASN A 137 -1.67 -7.49 -9.73
C ASN A 137 -1.84 -6.72 -11.04
N ILE A 138 -0.81 -6.78 -11.91
CA ILE A 138 -0.79 -6.04 -13.18
C ILE A 138 -1.94 -6.45 -14.10
N ALA A 139 -2.27 -7.74 -14.20
CA ALA A 139 -3.37 -8.23 -15.03
C ALA A 139 -4.72 -7.68 -14.54
N HIS A 140 -4.94 -7.66 -13.22
CA HIS A 140 -6.11 -7.06 -12.61
C HIS A 140 -6.21 -5.55 -12.89
N CYS A 141 -5.11 -4.80 -12.78
CA CYS A 141 -5.08 -3.38 -13.15
C CYS A 141 -5.44 -3.15 -14.62
N LYS A 142 -4.88 -3.95 -15.53
CA LYS A 142 -5.15 -3.86 -16.97
C LYS A 142 -6.62 -4.15 -17.29
N GLU A 143 -7.19 -5.17 -16.67
CA GLU A 143 -8.61 -5.52 -16.89
C GLU A 143 -9.54 -4.44 -16.33
N MET A 144 -9.30 -3.94 -15.13
CA MET A 144 -10.08 -2.80 -14.60
C MET A 144 -10.00 -1.59 -15.53
N CYS A 145 -8.81 -1.21 -15.98
CA CYS A 145 -8.64 -0.11 -16.90
C CYS A 145 -9.44 -0.30 -18.19
N ARG A 146 -9.41 -1.51 -18.77
CA ARG A 146 -10.20 -1.86 -19.96
C ARG A 146 -11.69 -1.64 -19.73
N GLN A 147 -12.24 -2.12 -18.62
CA GLN A 147 -13.65 -1.99 -18.32
C GLN A 147 -14.08 -0.53 -18.08
N PHE A 148 -13.24 0.29 -17.44
CA PHE A 148 -13.49 1.72 -17.33
C PHE A 148 -13.53 2.39 -18.70
N LEU A 149 -12.56 2.08 -19.59
CA LEU A 149 -12.52 2.61 -20.96
C LEU A 149 -13.75 2.17 -21.77
N ASP A 150 -14.15 0.90 -21.68
CA ASP A 150 -15.37 0.38 -22.34
C ASP A 150 -16.64 1.09 -21.84
N SER A 151 -16.63 1.56 -20.61
CA SER A 151 -17.72 2.35 -20.02
C SER A 151 -17.64 3.86 -20.32
N GLY A 152 -16.70 4.27 -21.17
CA GLY A 152 -16.51 5.67 -21.55
C GLY A 152 -15.75 6.52 -20.53
N VAL A 153 -15.17 5.92 -19.52
CA VAL A 153 -14.36 6.60 -18.49
C VAL A 153 -12.89 6.50 -18.86
N MET A 154 -12.24 7.66 -19.04
CA MET A 154 -10.81 7.70 -19.38
C MET A 154 -9.97 7.25 -18.18
N ALA A 155 -9.29 6.14 -18.35
CA ALA A 155 -8.42 5.51 -17.35
C ALA A 155 -7.05 5.16 -17.95
N ALA A 156 -6.04 5.03 -17.12
CA ALA A 156 -4.71 4.60 -17.52
C ALA A 156 -4.09 3.68 -16.46
N VAL A 157 -3.25 2.75 -16.92
CA VAL A 157 -2.52 1.83 -16.04
C VAL A 157 -1.17 2.44 -15.64
N PHE A 158 -0.84 2.33 -14.34
CA PHE A 158 0.43 2.74 -13.79
C PHE A 158 1.01 1.58 -12.95
N THR A 159 2.00 0.88 -13.51
CA THR A 159 2.57 -0.31 -12.90
C THR A 159 4.11 -0.30 -12.97
N SER A 160 4.76 -1.38 -12.52
CA SER A 160 6.20 -1.56 -12.69
C SER A 160 6.63 -1.66 -14.18
N GLU A 161 5.72 -2.02 -15.08
CA GLU A 161 5.97 -2.08 -16.52
C GLU A 161 5.92 -0.70 -17.21
N THR A 162 5.33 0.31 -16.56
CA THR A 162 5.25 1.68 -17.06
C THR A 162 6.63 2.33 -17.03
N THR A 163 7.14 2.78 -18.16
CA THR A 163 8.45 3.42 -18.25
C THR A 163 8.52 4.77 -17.52
N ALA A 164 9.72 5.25 -17.23
CA ALA A 164 9.90 6.53 -16.52
C ALA A 164 9.25 7.70 -17.25
N ASP A 165 9.39 7.75 -18.60
CA ASP A 165 8.83 8.81 -19.42
C ASP A 165 7.29 8.75 -19.46
N GLU A 166 6.72 7.57 -19.63
CA GLU A 166 5.27 7.36 -19.56
C GLU A 166 4.71 7.75 -18.18
N ARG A 167 5.40 7.38 -17.11
CA ARG A 167 5.03 7.79 -15.74
C ARG A 167 4.99 9.32 -15.61
N ALA A 168 6.01 10.01 -16.10
CA ALA A 168 6.07 11.46 -16.06
C ALA A 168 4.89 12.10 -16.82
N VAL A 169 4.58 11.58 -18.00
CA VAL A 169 3.45 12.05 -18.84
C VAL A 169 2.12 11.80 -18.12
N LEU A 170 1.88 10.57 -17.62
CA LEU A 170 0.64 10.22 -16.93
C LEU A 170 0.43 11.06 -15.66
N LEU A 171 1.46 11.25 -14.85
CA LEU A 171 1.38 12.07 -13.63
C LEU A 171 1.12 13.54 -13.97
N LYS A 172 1.77 14.07 -15.01
CA LYS A 172 1.52 15.44 -15.48
C LYS A 172 0.09 15.61 -15.96
N GLU A 173 -0.43 14.65 -16.74
CA GLU A 173 -1.81 14.67 -17.22
C GLU A 173 -2.80 14.56 -16.06
N TYR A 174 -2.63 13.59 -15.18
CA TYR A 174 -3.51 13.38 -14.02
C TYR A 174 -3.59 14.60 -13.09
N ARG A 175 -2.52 15.38 -12.98
CA ARG A 175 -2.48 16.59 -12.13
C ARG A 175 -3.23 17.79 -12.73
N LYS A 176 -3.47 17.83 -14.02
CA LYS A 176 -4.22 18.94 -14.64
C LYS A 176 -5.64 19.00 -14.09
N THR A 177 -6.14 20.19 -13.80
CA THR A 177 -7.52 20.40 -13.30
C THR A 177 -8.56 19.94 -14.31
N ASP A 178 -8.28 20.12 -15.61
CA ASP A 178 -9.11 19.78 -16.76
C ASP A 178 -8.75 18.43 -17.41
N SER A 179 -8.00 17.58 -16.71
CA SER A 179 -7.66 16.25 -17.21
C SER A 179 -8.89 15.44 -17.58
N SER A 180 -8.80 14.65 -18.64
CA SER A 180 -9.80 13.64 -18.98
C SER A 180 -9.68 12.37 -18.12
N LEU A 181 -8.50 12.08 -17.56
CA LEU A 181 -8.30 10.94 -16.64
C LEU A 181 -9.11 11.10 -15.36
N ARG A 182 -9.77 10.01 -15.00
CA ARG A 182 -10.61 9.93 -13.79
C ARG A 182 -10.12 8.89 -12.82
#